data_9e2d5ebb9487da647eedba46067ab184
#
_entry.id   9e2d5ebb9487da647eedba46067ab184
#
_cell.length_a   1.000
_cell.length_b   1.000
_cell.length_c   1.000
_cell.angle_alpha   90.00
_cell.angle_beta   90.00
_cell.angle_gamma   90.00
#
_symmetry.space_group_name_H-M   'P 1'
#
loop_
_entity.id
_entity.type
_entity.pdbx_description
1 polymer ?
#
loop_
_entity_poly.entity_id
_entity_poly.type
_entity_poly.pdbx_seq_one_letter_code
_entity_poly.pdbx_strand_id
1 'polypeptide(L)'
;MLLELTIHSDLKTRRAAVNSVRKWVPENTQLTPNIIAFALKALHSLAEDQDDVFVKHKIEDTKSDNNEASTVEDNIENNVKKEQDESEESKVNVKKEPQTESTEPMQVDNQEMSISPEEQARIDEEIMKSIDIRVLERSELAFSLCLRSPDILNDIFVVYTKLRSEFKETFERSLTPLIRGLGSSHEKLLSVLKTFDQQSEPLALRILNVLTDFGKEKPSVEIVRLVRELTAERNGEIDPRFVIPILQELTKVSACHYFSYIQFIYS
;
A
#
# COMPACT_ATOMS: atom_id res chain seq x y z
N MET A 1 1.55 24.94 7.07
CA MET A 1 1.81 25.34 5.66
C MET A 1 3.00 24.61 5.02
N LEU A 2 4.30 24.77 5.46
CA LEU A 2 5.42 24.07 4.80
C LEU A 2 5.28 22.53 4.90
N LEU A 3 4.91 21.97 6.05
CA LEU A 3 4.71 20.53 6.23
C LEU A 3 3.57 19.99 5.36
N GLU A 4 2.50 20.73 5.18
CA GLU A 4 1.40 20.33 4.30
C GLU A 4 1.83 20.24 2.83
N LEU A 5 2.78 21.06 2.40
CA LEU A 5 3.36 20.96 1.06
C LEU A 5 4.20 19.69 0.86
N THR A 6 4.65 19.04 1.93
CA THR A 6 5.40 17.77 1.83
C THR A 6 4.51 16.58 1.47
N ILE A 7 3.20 16.72 1.55
CA ILE A 7 2.18 15.73 1.14
C ILE A 7 1.38 16.21 -0.08
N HIS A 8 1.89 17.20 -0.83
CA HIS A 8 1.23 17.74 -2.01
C HIS A 8 1.31 16.75 -3.19
N SER A 9 0.25 16.68 -4.00
CA SER A 9 0.18 15.80 -5.17
C SER A 9 1.20 16.15 -6.26
N ASP A 10 1.46 17.46 -6.47
CA ASP A 10 2.50 17.87 -7.42
C ASP A 10 3.90 17.49 -6.91
N LEU A 11 4.58 16.67 -7.70
CA LEU A 11 5.90 16.13 -7.38
C LEU A 11 6.97 17.21 -7.14
N LYS A 12 6.95 18.30 -7.92
CA LYS A 12 7.96 19.37 -7.81
C LYS A 12 7.79 20.13 -6.51
N THR A 13 6.56 20.51 -6.20
CA THR A 13 6.18 21.19 -4.94
C THR A 13 6.53 20.32 -3.74
N ARG A 14 6.14 19.05 -3.75
CA ARG A 14 6.43 18.10 -2.67
C ARG A 14 7.93 17.94 -2.43
N ARG A 15 8.71 17.64 -3.47
CA ARG A 15 10.17 17.48 -3.35
C ARG A 15 10.88 18.74 -2.88
N ALA A 16 10.46 19.92 -3.34
CA ALA A 16 10.99 21.18 -2.86
C ALA A 16 10.73 21.38 -1.37
N ALA A 17 9.50 21.09 -0.91
CA ALA A 17 9.12 21.17 0.49
C ALA A 17 9.88 20.16 1.35
N VAL A 18 9.96 18.88 0.96
CA VAL A 18 10.71 17.83 1.66
C VAL A 18 12.20 18.21 1.78
N ASN A 19 12.81 18.70 0.70
CA ASN A 19 14.21 19.14 0.73
C ASN A 19 14.42 20.35 1.66
N SER A 20 13.46 21.29 1.70
CA SER A 20 13.50 22.44 2.60
C SER A 20 13.40 22.00 4.06
N VAL A 21 12.46 21.12 4.38
CA VAL A 21 12.31 20.55 5.74
C VAL A 21 13.59 19.81 6.14
N ARG A 22 14.14 18.96 5.26
CA ARG A 22 15.36 18.20 5.54
C ARG A 22 16.57 19.09 5.83
N LYS A 23 16.70 20.22 5.17
CA LYS A 23 17.77 21.20 5.42
C LYS A 23 17.54 21.96 6.74
N TRP A 24 16.30 22.22 7.07
CA TRP A 24 15.92 23.05 8.21
C TRP A 24 15.92 22.31 9.56
N VAL A 25 15.64 21.02 9.55
CA VAL A 25 15.60 20.15 10.75
C VAL A 25 16.88 20.22 11.59
N PRO A 26 18.13 20.18 11.02
CA PRO A 26 19.34 20.27 11.84
C PRO A 26 19.51 21.56 12.62
N GLU A 27 18.98 22.65 12.08
CA GLU A 27 19.09 23.98 12.67
C GLU A 27 18.01 24.24 13.72
N ASN A 28 16.92 23.47 13.70
CA ASN A 28 15.73 23.67 14.53
C ASN A 28 15.38 22.42 15.34
N THR A 29 16.28 22.00 16.21
CA THR A 29 16.13 20.78 17.01
C THR A 29 14.88 20.74 17.88
N GLN A 30 14.37 21.89 18.34
CA GLN A 30 13.13 21.97 19.13
C GLN A 30 11.88 21.59 18.35
N LEU A 31 11.86 21.80 17.03
CA LEU A 31 10.72 21.48 16.15
C LEU A 31 10.82 20.09 15.55
N THR A 32 11.98 19.45 15.64
CA THR A 32 12.23 18.12 15.09
C THR A 32 11.20 17.07 15.53
N PRO A 33 10.81 16.95 16.83
CA PRO A 33 9.80 15.99 17.26
C PRO A 33 8.45 16.21 16.57
N ASN A 34 8.02 17.46 16.41
CA ASN A 34 6.76 17.78 15.75
C ASN A 34 6.78 17.46 14.26
N ILE A 35 7.93 17.67 13.61
CA ILE A 35 8.12 17.33 12.19
C ILE A 35 8.10 15.82 12.01
N ILE A 36 8.77 15.06 12.87
CA ILE A 36 8.73 13.60 12.86
C ILE A 36 7.31 13.10 13.12
N ALA A 37 6.60 13.64 14.12
CA ALA A 37 5.22 13.27 14.40
C ALA A 37 4.30 13.51 13.21
N PHE A 38 4.46 14.63 12.49
CA PHE A 38 3.72 14.89 11.25
C PHE A 38 4.06 13.86 10.15
N ALA A 39 5.34 13.56 9.97
CA ALA A 39 5.79 12.60 8.98
C ALA A 39 5.27 11.19 9.27
N LEU A 40 5.29 10.77 10.54
CA LEU A 40 4.72 9.49 10.97
C LEU A 40 3.21 9.44 10.81
N LYS A 41 2.50 10.52 11.14
CA LYS A 41 1.06 10.61 10.92
C LYS A 41 0.72 10.45 9.42
N ALA A 42 1.46 11.12 8.54
CA ALA A 42 1.28 10.99 7.10
C ALA A 42 1.60 9.56 6.63
N LEU A 43 2.65 8.93 7.16
CA LEU A 43 3.02 7.55 6.82
C LEU A 43 1.93 6.55 7.27
N HIS A 44 1.41 6.68 8.49
CA HIS A 44 0.37 5.80 9.01
C HIS A 44 -0.97 5.99 8.27
N SER A 45 -1.32 7.21 7.83
CA SER A 45 -2.53 7.43 7.05
C SER A 45 -2.50 6.69 5.70
N LEU A 46 -1.32 6.32 5.19
CA LEU A 46 -1.23 5.48 4.00
C LEU A 46 -1.92 4.12 4.18
N ALA A 47 -1.90 3.57 5.39
CA ALA A 47 -2.56 2.30 5.70
C ALA A 47 -4.08 2.44 5.91
N GLU A 48 -4.55 3.64 6.25
CA GLU A 48 -5.97 3.94 6.54
C GLU A 48 -6.73 4.32 5.26
N ASP A 49 -6.12 5.10 4.37
CA ASP A 49 -6.77 5.72 3.21
C ASP A 49 -6.64 4.90 1.90
N GLN A 50 -6.39 3.60 1.97
CA GLN A 50 -6.13 2.77 0.78
C GLN A 50 -7.35 2.63 -0.12
N ASP A 51 -8.55 2.56 0.46
CA ASP A 51 -9.80 2.37 -0.29
C ASP A 51 -10.17 3.57 -1.16
N ASP A 52 -9.76 4.78 -0.78
CA ASP A 52 -10.07 6.01 -1.51
C ASP A 52 -9.53 6.00 -2.95
N VAL A 53 -8.42 5.31 -3.20
CA VAL A 53 -7.83 5.21 -4.53
C VAL A 53 -8.74 4.42 -5.47
N PHE A 54 -9.32 3.32 -4.98
CA PHE A 54 -10.19 2.46 -5.78
C PHE A 54 -11.60 3.02 -5.96
N VAL A 55 -12.13 3.75 -4.97
CA VAL A 55 -13.46 4.37 -5.04
C VAL A 55 -13.51 5.50 -6.06
N LYS A 56 -12.46 6.31 -6.18
CA LYS A 56 -12.41 7.41 -7.16
C LYS A 56 -12.55 6.92 -8.59
N HIS A 57 -11.86 5.84 -8.96
CA HIS A 57 -11.95 5.27 -10.31
C HIS A 57 -13.33 4.70 -10.63
N LYS A 58 -14.02 4.08 -9.64
CA LYS A 58 -15.41 3.62 -9.83
C LYS A 58 -16.44 4.74 -10.05
N ILE A 59 -16.20 5.93 -9.50
CA ILE A 59 -17.13 7.08 -9.64
C ILE A 59 -16.91 7.81 -10.97
N GLU A 60 -15.70 7.82 -11.49
CA GLU A 60 -15.39 8.44 -12.78
C GLU A 60 -15.97 7.64 -13.94
N ASP A 61 -15.94 6.30 -13.89
CA ASP A 61 -16.56 5.42 -14.88
C ASP A 61 -18.08 5.62 -14.98
N THR A 62 -18.76 5.88 -13.84
CA THR A 62 -20.22 6.15 -13.83
C THR A 62 -20.61 7.55 -14.30
N LYS A 63 -19.67 8.49 -14.43
CA LYS A 63 -19.92 9.84 -14.93
C LYS A 63 -19.67 10.01 -16.43
N SER A 64 -18.92 9.12 -17.06
CA SER A 64 -18.62 9.17 -18.49
C SER A 64 -19.86 8.85 -19.35
N ASP A 65 -20.81 8.05 -18.84
CA ASP A 65 -21.95 7.58 -19.62
C ASP A 65 -23.20 8.48 -19.56
N ASN A 66 -23.15 9.64 -18.84
CA ASN A 66 -24.33 10.51 -18.66
C ASN A 66 -24.22 11.87 -19.35
N ASN A 67 -23.34 12.08 -20.33
CA ASN A 67 -23.17 13.37 -20.98
C ASN A 67 -23.54 13.41 -22.47
N GLU A 68 -24.54 12.61 -22.90
CA GLU A 68 -25.27 12.87 -24.15
C GLU A 68 -26.74 12.66 -23.92
N ALA A 69 -27.44 13.71 -23.63
CA ALA A 69 -28.74 14.13 -24.14
C ALA A 69 -29.52 15.06 -23.22
N SER A 70 -29.79 16.17 -23.81
CA SER A 70 -30.93 17.07 -23.67
C SER A 70 -30.82 18.26 -22.71
N THR A 71 -30.48 19.37 -23.35
CA THR A 71 -31.05 20.68 -23.14
C THR A 71 -32.56 20.63 -23.38
N VAL A 72 -33.37 20.95 -22.38
CA VAL A 72 -34.60 21.81 -22.53
C VAL A 72 -34.93 22.40 -21.15
N GLU A 73 -35.07 23.71 -21.16
CA GLU A 73 -35.55 24.59 -20.09
C GLU A 73 -36.98 24.22 -19.64
N ASP A 74 -37.33 24.42 -18.39
CA ASP A 74 -38.21 25.48 -17.89
C ASP A 74 -38.60 25.28 -16.42
N ASN A 75 -38.45 26.35 -15.69
CA ASN A 75 -39.15 26.91 -14.55
C ASN A 75 -40.36 26.14 -13.95
N ILE A 76 -40.46 26.13 -12.65
CA ILE A 76 -41.42 26.90 -11.84
C ILE A 76 -41.38 26.49 -10.35
N GLU A 77 -41.38 27.49 -9.57
CA GLU A 77 -41.49 27.70 -8.15
C GLU A 77 -42.48 26.86 -7.34
N ASN A 78 -42.11 26.75 -6.09
CA ASN A 78 -42.89 27.00 -4.86
C ASN A 78 -43.70 25.87 -4.17
N ASN A 79 -43.28 25.65 -2.99
CA ASN A 79 -44.02 25.94 -1.72
C ASN A 79 -44.61 24.76 -0.89
N VAL A 80 -44.02 24.63 0.28
CA VAL A 80 -44.63 24.68 1.63
C VAL A 80 -45.44 23.49 2.16
N LYS A 81 -44.86 22.93 3.24
CA LYS A 81 -45.45 22.56 4.54
C LYS A 81 -46.37 21.34 4.69
N LYS A 82 -45.93 20.51 5.61
CA LYS A 82 -46.49 20.19 6.93
C LYS A 82 -47.42 18.99 7.11
N GLU A 83 -46.99 18.20 8.07
CA GLU A 83 -47.68 17.55 9.20
C GLU A 83 -48.52 16.30 8.98
N GLN A 84 -48.03 15.25 9.67
CA GLN A 84 -48.68 14.44 10.73
C GLN A 84 -50.03 13.76 10.38
N ASP A 85 -50.27 12.52 10.60
CA ASP A 85 -50.37 11.73 11.81
C ASP A 85 -51.03 10.37 11.49
N GLU A 86 -50.56 9.38 12.21
CA GLU A 86 -51.24 8.23 12.84
C GLU A 86 -52.30 7.37 12.14
N SER A 87 -52.03 6.10 12.29
CA SER A 87 -52.82 5.01 12.91
C SER A 87 -53.70 4.09 12.09
N GLU A 88 -53.42 2.83 12.36
CA GLU A 88 -54.26 1.69 12.66
C GLU A 88 -55.07 0.92 11.59
N GLU A 89 -54.68 -0.32 11.57
CA GLU A 89 -55.43 -1.60 11.68
C GLU A 89 -56.63 -1.88 10.75
N SER A 90 -56.56 -2.98 10.09
CA SER A 90 -57.38 -4.19 10.31
C SER A 90 -57.64 -5.05 9.07
N LYS A 91 -57.18 -6.24 9.13
CA LYS A 91 -57.76 -7.56 8.83
C LYS A 91 -58.86 -7.75 7.75
N VAL A 92 -58.63 -8.83 7.04
CA VAL A 92 -59.47 -10.02 6.78
C VAL A 92 -59.74 -10.40 5.33
N ASN A 93 -59.08 -11.45 4.90
CA ASN A 93 -59.54 -12.72 4.29
C ASN A 93 -60.56 -12.69 3.13
N VAL A 94 -60.23 -13.41 2.04
CA VAL A 94 -60.92 -14.64 1.54
C VAL A 94 -60.64 -14.91 0.05
N LYS A 95 -60.00 -16.09 -0.20
CA LYS A 95 -60.06 -17.06 -1.33
C LYS A 95 -60.79 -16.67 -2.64
N LYS A 96 -60.11 -16.92 -3.77
CA LYS A 96 -60.40 -17.97 -4.78
C LYS A 96 -59.46 -17.90 -5.98
N GLU A 97 -58.78 -19.01 -6.26
CA GLU A 97 -58.25 -19.38 -7.57
C GLU A 97 -59.38 -19.98 -8.46
N PRO A 98 -59.12 -20.35 -9.74
CA PRO A 98 -58.00 -20.20 -10.66
C PRO A 98 -58.40 -19.71 -12.06
N GLN A 99 -57.46 -19.27 -12.90
CA GLN A 99 -57.37 -19.71 -14.32
C GLN A 99 -56.08 -19.25 -14.99
N THR A 100 -55.45 -20.23 -15.61
CA THR A 100 -54.33 -20.22 -16.50
C THR A 100 -54.44 -19.23 -17.65
N GLU A 101 -53.42 -18.40 -17.81
CA GLU A 101 -52.96 -17.98 -19.14
C GLU A 101 -51.44 -17.82 -19.16
N SER A 102 -50.86 -18.56 -20.08
CA SER A 102 -49.44 -18.62 -20.41
C SER A 102 -48.95 -17.26 -20.89
N THR A 103 -48.04 -16.68 -20.14
CA THR A 103 -47.21 -15.56 -20.61
C THR A 103 -45.73 -15.99 -20.46
N GLU A 104 -45.07 -16.05 -21.61
CA GLU A 104 -43.65 -16.35 -21.75
C GLU A 104 -42.83 -15.46 -20.84
N PRO A 105 -41.72 -15.99 -20.20
CA PRO A 105 -40.85 -15.14 -19.45
C PRO A 105 -40.04 -14.27 -20.42
N MET A 106 -40.28 -12.97 -20.37
CA MET A 106 -39.35 -11.99 -20.90
C MET A 106 -37.98 -12.28 -20.30
N GLN A 107 -37.05 -12.78 -21.11
CA GLN A 107 -35.67 -12.78 -20.84
C GLN A 107 -35.23 -11.32 -20.68
N VAL A 108 -35.01 -10.90 -19.46
CA VAL A 108 -34.24 -9.70 -19.17
C VAL A 108 -32.80 -10.08 -19.53
N ASP A 109 -32.37 -9.67 -20.73
CA ASP A 109 -30.99 -9.65 -21.14
C ASP A 109 -30.24 -8.76 -20.15
N ASN A 110 -29.69 -9.37 -19.11
CA ASN A 110 -28.60 -8.80 -18.36
C ASN A 110 -27.37 -8.83 -19.28
N GLN A 111 -27.27 -7.85 -20.18
CA GLN A 111 -26.01 -7.52 -20.78
C GLN A 111 -25.13 -6.97 -19.64
N GLU A 112 -24.40 -7.86 -18.99
CA GLU A 112 -23.16 -7.48 -18.33
C GLU A 112 -22.32 -6.81 -19.41
N MET A 113 -22.21 -5.48 -19.36
CA MET A 113 -21.30 -4.70 -20.19
C MET A 113 -19.88 -5.16 -19.83
N SER A 114 -19.37 -6.11 -20.57
CA SER A 114 -17.99 -6.59 -20.45
C SER A 114 -17.08 -5.49 -20.97
N ILE A 115 -16.41 -4.80 -20.05
CA ILE A 115 -15.35 -3.83 -20.33
C ILE A 115 -14.33 -4.52 -21.24
N SER A 116 -13.89 -3.83 -22.29
CA SER A 116 -12.90 -4.42 -23.20
C SER A 116 -11.57 -4.65 -22.47
N PRO A 117 -10.78 -5.67 -22.85
CA PRO A 117 -9.47 -5.92 -22.23
C PRO A 117 -8.51 -4.71 -22.31
N GLU A 118 -8.63 -3.90 -23.36
CA GLU A 118 -7.82 -2.68 -23.52
C GLU A 118 -8.24 -1.56 -22.56
N GLU A 119 -9.53 -1.45 -22.32
CA GLU A 119 -10.09 -0.47 -21.39
C GLU A 119 -9.78 -0.85 -19.93
N GLN A 120 -9.89 -2.14 -19.60
CA GLN A 120 -9.48 -2.66 -18.29
C GLN A 120 -7.99 -2.37 -18.04
N ALA A 121 -7.11 -2.58 -19.02
CA ALA A 121 -5.69 -2.29 -18.90
C ALA A 121 -5.39 -0.80 -18.66
N ARG A 122 -6.17 0.11 -19.25
CA ARG A 122 -6.04 1.56 -19.00
C ARG A 122 -6.45 1.93 -17.58
N ILE A 123 -7.57 1.39 -17.11
CA ILE A 123 -8.05 1.58 -15.73
C ILE A 123 -7.00 1.09 -14.73
N ASP A 124 -6.46 -0.10 -14.95
CA ASP A 124 -5.43 -0.67 -14.08
C ASP A 124 -4.16 0.20 -14.06
N GLU A 125 -3.75 0.76 -15.19
CA GLU A 125 -2.60 1.68 -15.29
C GLU A 125 -2.86 2.98 -14.52
N GLU A 126 -4.06 3.56 -14.58
CA GLU A 126 -4.43 4.77 -13.85
C GLU A 126 -4.50 4.52 -12.35
N ILE A 127 -5.05 3.38 -11.93
CA ILE A 127 -5.04 2.94 -10.53
C ILE A 127 -3.59 2.83 -10.03
N MET A 128 -2.71 2.18 -10.77
CA MET A 128 -1.29 2.04 -10.38
C MET A 128 -0.58 3.39 -10.28
N LYS A 129 -0.83 4.33 -11.19
CA LYS A 129 -0.31 5.70 -11.10
C LYS A 129 -0.83 6.43 -9.85
N SER A 130 -2.09 6.25 -9.52
CA SER A 130 -2.71 6.85 -8.33
C SER A 130 -2.09 6.27 -7.04
N ILE A 131 -1.82 4.97 -7.01
CA ILE A 131 -1.11 4.29 -5.92
C ILE A 131 0.31 4.84 -5.78
N ASP A 132 1.07 4.95 -6.89
CA ASP A 132 2.44 5.50 -6.89
C ASP A 132 2.48 6.91 -6.30
N ILE A 133 1.56 7.78 -6.71
CA ILE A 133 1.45 9.14 -6.20
C ILE A 133 1.14 9.12 -4.71
N ARG A 134 0.15 8.35 -4.27
CA ARG A 134 -0.30 8.28 -2.88
C ARG A 134 0.81 7.76 -1.95
N VAL A 135 1.51 6.71 -2.36
CA VAL A 135 2.65 6.17 -1.59
C VAL A 135 3.73 7.23 -1.40
N LEU A 136 4.12 7.94 -2.47
CA LEU A 136 5.15 8.98 -2.39
C LEU A 136 4.69 10.17 -1.55
N GLU A 137 3.45 10.62 -1.69
CA GLU A 137 2.89 11.72 -0.89
C GLU A 137 2.99 11.48 0.60
N ARG A 138 2.69 10.25 1.02
CA ARG A 138 2.59 9.91 2.44
C ARG A 138 3.92 9.43 3.05
N SER A 139 4.85 8.90 2.24
CA SER A 139 6.09 8.28 2.75
C SER A 139 7.35 9.12 2.56
N GLU A 140 7.43 10.00 1.54
CA GLU A 140 8.67 10.68 1.12
C GLU A 140 9.32 11.49 2.26
N LEU A 141 8.51 12.21 3.07
CA LEU A 141 9.03 12.95 4.21
C LEU A 141 9.61 12.02 5.27
N ALA A 142 8.87 10.97 5.67
CA ALA A 142 9.33 10.00 6.67
C ALA A 142 10.63 9.33 6.23
N PHE A 143 10.72 8.89 4.97
CA PHE A 143 11.94 8.29 4.43
C PHE A 143 13.11 9.26 4.43
N SER A 144 12.88 10.53 4.10
CA SER A 144 13.94 11.54 4.11
C SER A 144 14.48 11.86 5.50
N LEU A 145 13.63 11.73 6.54
CA LEU A 145 14.00 11.95 7.95
C LEU A 145 14.63 10.71 8.59
N CYS A 146 14.36 9.52 8.07
CA CYS A 146 14.83 8.26 8.63
C CYS A 146 16.35 8.17 8.74
N LEU A 147 17.13 8.81 7.84
CA LEU A 147 18.59 8.90 7.93
C LEU A 147 19.07 9.64 9.19
N ARG A 148 18.24 10.48 9.79
CA ARG A 148 18.56 11.24 11.03
C ARG A 148 17.89 10.67 12.26
N SER A 149 16.72 10.10 12.06
CA SER A 149 15.88 9.50 13.11
C SER A 149 15.54 8.05 12.70
N PRO A 150 16.52 7.13 12.88
CA PRO A 150 16.38 5.76 12.40
C PRO A 150 15.25 4.97 13.07
N ASP A 151 14.70 5.45 14.17
CA ASP A 151 13.55 4.83 14.84
C ASP A 151 12.30 4.79 13.95
N ILE A 152 12.19 5.69 12.97
CA ILE A 152 11.15 5.67 11.93
C ILE A 152 11.10 4.31 11.18
N LEU A 153 12.22 3.55 11.14
CA LEU A 153 12.23 2.21 10.56
C LEU A 153 11.20 1.27 11.18
N ASN A 154 10.96 1.38 12.49
CA ASN A 154 9.94 0.55 13.14
C ASN A 154 8.54 0.85 12.57
N ASP A 155 8.20 2.13 12.41
CA ASP A 155 6.92 2.56 11.85
C ASP A 155 6.77 2.15 10.38
N ILE A 156 7.85 2.18 9.60
CA ILE A 156 7.89 1.68 8.22
C ILE A 156 7.47 0.21 8.16
N PHE A 157 7.99 -0.64 9.03
CA PHE A 157 7.62 -2.05 9.11
C PHE A 157 6.17 -2.24 9.57
N VAL A 158 5.73 -1.49 10.59
CA VAL A 158 4.33 -1.53 11.08
C VAL A 158 3.34 -1.10 9.99
N VAL A 159 3.63 -0.04 9.25
CA VAL A 159 2.76 0.42 8.16
C VAL A 159 2.73 -0.62 7.04
N TYR A 160 3.88 -1.18 6.66
CA TYR A 160 3.97 -2.18 5.60
C TYR A 160 3.07 -3.39 5.84
N THR A 161 2.96 -3.88 7.09
CA THR A 161 2.08 -5.02 7.40
C THR A 161 0.61 -4.74 7.15
N LYS A 162 0.20 -3.47 7.21
CA LYS A 162 -1.18 -3.02 7.01
C LYS A 162 -1.50 -2.65 5.57
N LEU A 163 -0.49 -2.60 4.68
CA LEU A 163 -0.69 -2.26 3.28
C LEU A 163 -1.30 -3.42 2.50
N ARG A 164 -2.16 -3.10 1.53
CA ARG A 164 -2.61 -4.02 0.49
C ARG A 164 -1.46 -4.41 -0.44
N SER A 165 -1.61 -5.54 -1.12
CA SER A 165 -0.60 -6.07 -2.07
C SER A 165 -0.18 -5.04 -3.12
N GLU A 166 -1.13 -4.30 -3.67
CA GLU A 166 -0.92 -3.31 -4.73
C GLU A 166 -0.03 -2.14 -4.27
N PHE A 167 -0.18 -1.74 -3.00
CA PHE A 167 0.62 -0.69 -2.39
C PHE A 167 2.02 -1.16 -1.98
N LYS A 168 2.17 -2.44 -1.62
CA LYS A 168 3.44 -2.99 -1.11
C LYS A 168 4.56 -2.88 -2.11
N GLU A 169 4.32 -3.22 -3.39
CA GLU A 169 5.35 -3.15 -4.42
C GLU A 169 5.90 -1.73 -4.61
N THR A 170 5.01 -0.75 -4.71
CA THR A 170 5.41 0.66 -4.83
C THR A 170 6.12 1.17 -3.59
N PHE A 171 5.64 0.76 -2.40
CA PHE A 171 6.26 1.10 -1.13
C PHE A 171 7.69 0.55 -1.04
N GLU A 172 7.92 -0.71 -1.37
CA GLU A 172 9.23 -1.36 -1.41
C GLU A 172 10.17 -0.67 -2.41
N ARG A 173 9.66 -0.31 -3.60
CA ARG A 173 10.42 0.39 -4.63
C ARG A 173 10.86 1.78 -4.15
N SER A 174 9.96 2.52 -3.50
CA SER A 174 10.22 3.86 -2.98
C SER A 174 11.20 3.87 -1.80
N LEU A 175 11.30 2.75 -1.07
CA LEU A 175 12.22 2.58 0.07
C LEU A 175 13.69 2.35 -0.36
N THR A 176 13.92 1.88 -1.59
CA THR A 176 15.25 1.50 -2.10
C THR A 176 16.33 2.58 -1.89
N PRO A 177 16.09 3.88 -2.19
CA PRO A 177 17.09 4.92 -1.97
C PRO A 177 17.44 5.11 -0.49
N LEU A 178 16.46 4.97 0.40
CA LEU A 178 16.68 5.05 1.84
C LEU A 178 17.60 3.91 2.32
N ILE A 179 17.31 2.68 1.93
CA ILE A 179 18.08 1.50 2.32
C ILE A 179 19.53 1.60 1.84
N ARG A 180 19.75 2.04 0.60
CA ARG A 180 21.11 2.30 0.08
C ARG A 180 21.82 3.42 0.85
N GLY A 181 21.09 4.45 1.28
CA GLY A 181 21.62 5.55 2.07
C GLY A 181 22.02 5.15 3.49
N LEU A 182 21.29 4.21 4.11
CA LEU A 182 21.61 3.65 5.42
C LEU A 182 22.82 2.70 5.34
N GLY A 183 22.85 1.85 4.32
CA GLY A 183 23.92 0.88 4.11
C GLY A 183 23.81 -0.37 4.98
N SER A 184 24.69 -1.35 4.68
CA SER A 184 24.66 -2.70 5.25
C SER A 184 25.14 -2.80 6.70
N SER A 185 25.76 -1.75 7.24
CA SER A 185 26.31 -1.72 8.62
C SER A 185 25.48 -0.86 9.58
N HIS A 186 24.33 -0.36 9.14
CA HIS A 186 23.50 0.53 9.95
C HIS A 186 22.81 -0.25 11.09
N GLU A 187 23.17 0.05 12.33
CA GLU A 187 22.77 -0.71 13.53
C GLU A 187 21.25 -0.86 13.68
N LYS A 188 20.50 0.24 13.55
CA LYS A 188 19.04 0.20 13.69
C LYS A 188 18.39 -0.62 12.58
N LEU A 189 18.88 -0.53 11.34
CA LEU A 189 18.36 -1.34 10.22
C LEU A 189 18.59 -2.82 10.48
N LEU A 190 19.79 -3.22 10.92
CA LEU A 190 20.10 -4.59 11.29
C LEU A 190 19.25 -5.08 12.46
N SER A 191 19.00 -4.21 13.47
CA SER A 191 18.12 -4.53 14.60
C SER A 191 16.68 -4.82 14.16
N VAL A 192 16.10 -4.00 13.29
CA VAL A 192 14.74 -4.23 12.77
C VAL A 192 14.68 -5.48 11.91
N LEU A 193 15.75 -5.75 11.11
CA LEU A 193 15.86 -6.97 10.33
C LEU A 193 16.03 -8.25 11.16
N LYS A 194 16.42 -8.17 12.44
CA LYS A 194 16.41 -9.31 13.36
C LYS A 194 15.03 -9.61 13.93
N THR A 195 14.20 -8.58 14.13
CA THR A 195 12.96 -8.66 14.89
C THR A 195 11.69 -8.58 14.06
N PHE A 196 11.78 -8.62 12.71
CA PHE A 196 10.62 -8.54 11.84
C PHE A 196 9.66 -9.74 12.05
N ASP A 197 8.37 -9.49 11.87
CA ASP A 197 7.33 -10.51 11.90
C ASP A 197 7.12 -11.20 10.53
N GLN A 198 6.35 -12.28 10.50
CA GLN A 198 6.08 -13.03 9.27
C GLN A 198 5.39 -12.17 8.19
N GLN A 199 4.55 -11.20 8.59
CA GLN A 199 3.83 -10.34 7.63
C GLN A 199 4.77 -9.34 6.95
N SER A 200 5.88 -8.98 7.59
CA SER A 200 6.91 -8.07 7.08
C SER A 200 8.12 -8.81 6.46
N GLU A 201 8.08 -10.13 6.40
CA GLU A 201 9.13 -10.94 5.78
C GLU A 201 9.45 -10.54 4.33
N PRO A 202 8.48 -10.26 3.43
CA PRO A 202 8.77 -9.80 2.07
C PRO A 202 9.56 -8.48 2.05
N LEU A 203 9.22 -7.54 2.95
CA LEU A 203 9.96 -6.29 3.09
C LEU A 203 11.40 -6.52 3.56
N ALA A 204 11.59 -7.37 4.57
CA ALA A 204 12.92 -7.72 5.08
C ALA A 204 13.78 -8.37 3.98
N LEU A 205 13.20 -9.27 3.19
CA LEU A 205 13.86 -9.89 2.04
C LEU A 205 14.23 -8.85 0.98
N ARG A 206 13.31 -7.91 0.67
CA ARG A 206 13.57 -6.81 -0.27
C ARG A 206 14.73 -5.95 0.20
N ILE A 207 14.76 -5.59 1.47
CA ILE A 207 15.86 -4.81 2.07
C ILE A 207 17.18 -5.55 1.94
N LEU A 208 17.23 -6.83 2.29
CA LEU A 208 18.42 -7.65 2.15
C LEU A 208 18.95 -7.69 0.71
N ASN A 209 18.04 -7.89 -0.26
CA ASN A 209 18.38 -7.88 -1.68
C ASN A 209 18.95 -6.53 -2.14
N VAL A 210 18.42 -5.41 -1.64
CA VAL A 210 18.95 -4.07 -1.94
C VAL A 210 20.35 -3.87 -1.34
N LEU A 211 20.60 -4.36 -0.12
CA LEU A 211 21.88 -4.23 0.58
C LEU A 211 22.98 -5.10 -0.04
N THR A 212 22.62 -6.16 -0.76
CA THR A 212 23.55 -7.09 -1.44
C THR A 212 23.54 -6.92 -2.96
N ASP A 213 22.89 -5.86 -3.47
CA ASP A 213 22.64 -5.63 -4.91
C ASP A 213 22.14 -6.91 -5.61
N PHE A 214 21.14 -7.55 -4.99
CA PHE A 214 20.57 -8.81 -5.48
C PHE A 214 21.63 -9.95 -5.64
N GLY A 215 22.61 -9.98 -4.73
CA GLY A 215 23.65 -10.99 -4.74
C GLY A 215 24.79 -10.74 -5.74
N LYS A 216 24.85 -9.57 -6.37
CA LYS A 216 25.96 -9.18 -7.27
C LYS A 216 27.19 -8.71 -6.53
N GLU A 217 26.99 -8.06 -5.38
CA GLU A 217 28.06 -7.59 -4.54
C GLU A 217 28.32 -8.58 -3.38
N LYS A 218 29.58 -8.64 -2.94
CA LYS A 218 29.94 -9.42 -1.77
C LYS A 218 29.21 -8.85 -0.55
N PRO A 219 28.41 -9.68 0.18
CA PRO A 219 27.69 -9.23 1.35
C PRO A 219 28.65 -8.82 2.47
N SER A 220 28.31 -7.80 3.24
CA SER A 220 29.09 -7.40 4.40
C SER A 220 29.06 -8.48 5.49
N VAL A 221 30.06 -8.44 6.36
CA VAL A 221 30.18 -9.40 7.50
C VAL A 221 28.94 -9.34 8.40
N GLU A 222 28.40 -8.14 8.58
CA GLU A 222 27.19 -7.90 9.38
C GLU A 222 25.97 -8.59 8.77
N ILE A 223 25.79 -8.51 7.46
CA ILE A 223 24.69 -9.17 6.74
C ILE A 223 24.84 -10.70 6.82
N VAL A 224 26.04 -11.23 6.63
CA VAL A 224 26.30 -12.68 6.76
C VAL A 224 25.96 -13.16 8.16
N ARG A 225 26.37 -12.39 9.18
CA ARG A 225 26.05 -12.69 10.59
C ARG A 225 24.54 -12.65 10.83
N LEU A 226 23.88 -11.57 10.39
CA LEU A 226 22.43 -11.39 10.53
C LEU A 226 21.66 -12.59 9.96
N VAL A 227 21.94 -12.99 8.72
CA VAL A 227 21.20 -14.09 8.08
C VAL A 227 21.45 -15.42 8.79
N ARG A 228 22.70 -15.68 9.26
CA ARG A 228 23.00 -16.88 10.06
C ARG A 228 22.24 -16.91 11.39
N GLU A 229 22.19 -15.78 12.10
CA GLU A 229 21.45 -15.65 13.36
C GLU A 229 19.95 -15.87 13.11
N LEU A 230 19.36 -15.22 12.09
CA LEU A 230 17.95 -15.40 11.72
C LEU A 230 17.59 -16.85 11.40
N THR A 231 18.46 -17.54 10.65
CA THR A 231 18.23 -18.95 10.29
C THR A 231 18.30 -19.87 11.51
N ALA A 232 19.22 -19.57 12.42
CA ALA A 232 19.37 -20.34 13.66
C ALA A 232 18.21 -20.11 14.63
N GLU A 233 17.80 -18.86 14.83
CA GLU A 233 16.72 -18.49 15.77
C GLU A 233 15.36 -18.99 15.32
N ARG A 234 15.10 -19.02 14.02
CA ARG A 234 13.83 -19.48 13.45
C ARG A 234 13.80 -20.96 13.07
N ASN A 235 14.79 -21.74 13.51
CA ASN A 235 14.88 -23.20 13.27
C ASN A 235 14.69 -23.62 11.80
N GLY A 236 15.06 -22.74 10.85
CA GLY A 236 14.87 -22.96 9.43
C GLY A 236 13.48 -22.55 8.88
N GLU A 237 12.57 -22.04 9.70
CA GLU A 237 11.26 -21.52 9.27
C GLU A 237 11.35 -20.11 8.65
N ILE A 238 12.44 -19.82 7.93
CA ILE A 238 12.64 -18.56 7.20
C ILE A 238 12.64 -18.84 5.70
N ASP A 239 12.16 -17.90 4.90
CA ASP A 239 12.21 -18.03 3.44
C ASP A 239 13.65 -18.32 2.97
N PRO A 240 13.88 -19.42 2.23
CA PRO A 240 15.21 -19.80 1.73
C PRO A 240 15.91 -18.70 0.94
N ARG A 241 15.15 -17.77 0.34
CA ARG A 241 15.67 -16.63 -0.40
C ARG A 241 16.55 -15.69 0.44
N PHE A 242 16.42 -15.71 1.77
CA PHE A 242 17.33 -14.97 2.65
C PHE A 242 18.76 -15.47 2.60
N VAL A 243 18.96 -16.75 2.32
CA VAL A 243 20.30 -17.37 2.29
C VAL A 243 20.99 -17.15 0.94
N ILE A 244 20.25 -16.97 -0.14
CA ILE A 244 20.80 -16.83 -1.50
C ILE A 244 21.89 -15.74 -1.57
N PRO A 245 21.70 -14.51 -1.06
CA PRO A 245 22.72 -13.47 -1.14
C PRO A 245 24.04 -13.76 -0.42
N ILE A 246 24.02 -14.67 0.56
CA ILE A 246 25.20 -15.01 1.37
C ILE A 246 25.81 -16.36 1.03
N LEU A 247 25.29 -17.09 0.05
CA LEU A 247 25.75 -18.45 -0.30
C LEU A 247 27.25 -18.53 -0.55
N GLN A 248 27.84 -17.50 -1.17
CA GLN A 248 29.27 -17.46 -1.48
C GLN A 248 30.16 -17.35 -0.23
N GLU A 249 29.60 -16.84 0.87
CA GLU A 249 30.30 -16.67 2.15
C GLU A 249 30.06 -17.83 3.14
N LEU A 250 29.26 -18.82 2.73
CA LEU A 250 29.02 -20.01 3.53
C LEU A 250 30.15 -21.04 3.33
N THR A 251 30.50 -21.72 4.40
CA THR A 251 31.39 -22.88 4.28
C THR A 251 30.70 -23.99 3.50
N LYS A 252 31.46 -24.88 2.85
CA LYS A 252 30.88 -26.01 2.07
C LYS A 252 29.90 -26.83 2.89
N VAL A 253 30.15 -27.06 4.16
CA VAL A 253 29.27 -27.82 5.07
C VAL A 253 27.98 -27.08 5.31
N SER A 254 28.03 -25.78 5.60
CA SER A 254 26.83 -24.95 5.76
C SER A 254 26.03 -24.82 4.47
N ALA A 255 26.70 -24.66 3.34
CA ALA A 255 26.05 -24.60 2.03
C ALA A 255 25.28 -25.89 1.72
N CYS A 256 25.85 -27.08 1.97
CA CYS A 256 25.17 -28.37 1.75
C CYS A 256 23.89 -28.47 2.61
N HIS A 257 23.93 -28.02 3.85
CA HIS A 257 22.75 -28.03 4.73
C HIS A 257 21.62 -27.17 4.16
N TYR A 258 21.94 -25.95 3.71
CA TYR A 258 20.96 -25.05 3.09
C TYR A 258 20.46 -25.56 1.74
N PHE A 259 21.29 -26.17 0.91
CA PHE A 259 20.86 -26.78 -0.34
C PHE A 259 19.86 -27.92 -0.12
N SER A 260 20.09 -28.79 0.84
CA SER A 260 19.15 -29.85 1.21
C SER A 260 17.81 -29.27 1.68
N TYR A 261 17.85 -28.20 2.43
CA TYR A 261 16.64 -27.49 2.90
C TYR A 261 15.87 -26.83 1.75
N ILE A 262 16.56 -26.12 0.85
CA ILE A 262 15.96 -25.52 -0.35
C ILE A 262 15.32 -26.61 -1.24
N GLN A 263 16.01 -27.70 -1.49
CA GLN A 263 15.49 -28.80 -2.30
C GLN A 263 14.22 -29.43 -1.70
N PHE A 264 14.16 -29.55 -0.36
CA PHE A 264 13.00 -30.07 0.33
C PHE A 264 11.76 -29.19 0.20
N ILE A 265 11.93 -27.85 0.16
CA ILE A 265 10.80 -26.90 0.05
C ILE A 265 10.26 -26.81 -1.38
N TYR A 266 11.12 -27.00 -2.39
CA TYR A 266 10.72 -26.88 -3.80
C TYR A 266 10.41 -28.24 -4.47
N SER A 267 10.39 -29.35 -3.71
CA SER A 267 9.92 -30.67 -4.10
C SER A 267 8.47 -30.87 -3.70
#